data_838ecdef92fa87f8514a612e51996eff
#
_entry.id   838ecdef92fa87f8514a612e51996eff
#
_cell.length_a   1.000
_cell.length_b   1.000
_cell.length_c   1.000
_cell.angle_alpha   90.00
_cell.angle_beta   90.00
_cell.angle_gamma   90.00
#
_symmetry.space_group_name_H-M   'P 1'
#
loop_
_entity.id
_entity.type
_entity.pdbx_description
1 polymer ?
#
loop_
_entity_poly.entity_id
_entity_poly.type
_entity_poly.pdbx_seq_one_letter_code
_entity_poly.pdbx_strand_id
1 'polypeptide(L)'
;MKTKKKNLKNVLLDMSCSIMHHGHVRLIKRASKYGRLIISLTLDKDLIKYKKIKPELAFKYRKEILQSIKNVHKVIPGRYILDQKFLNKNKIDIVVQGSDYKNRQFKNKVITFPRTLSISSSKIRKLAAKNTLKKKILKI
;
A
#
# COMPACT_ATOMS: atom_id res chain seq x y z
N MET A 1 39.93 0.45 6.01
CA MET A 1 38.86 1.39 6.42
C MET A 1 37.57 0.60 6.59
N LYS A 2 37.07 0.52 7.82
CA LYS A 2 35.73 -0.04 8.06
C LYS A 2 34.71 0.96 7.53
N THR A 3 34.10 0.67 6.39
CA THR A 3 32.91 1.41 5.91
C THR A 3 31.83 1.27 6.99
N LYS A 4 31.51 2.35 7.67
CA LYS A 4 30.35 2.43 8.56
C LYS A 4 29.15 1.98 7.74
N LYS A 5 28.59 0.79 8.01
CA LYS A 5 27.29 0.38 7.47
C LYS A 5 26.31 1.48 7.86
N LYS A 6 25.92 2.28 6.86
CA LYS A 6 24.91 3.31 7.04
C LYS A 6 23.66 2.58 7.54
N ASN A 7 23.27 2.81 8.78
CA ASN A 7 22.08 2.19 9.36
C ASN A 7 20.88 2.71 8.58
N LEU A 8 20.36 1.90 7.65
CA LEU A 8 19.20 2.25 6.84
C LEU A 8 17.99 2.40 7.75
N LYS A 9 17.26 3.49 7.57
CA LYS A 9 15.98 3.73 8.25
C LYS A 9 14.92 2.75 7.75
N ASN A 10 14.01 2.35 8.64
CA ASN A 10 12.83 1.58 8.29
C ASN A 10 11.72 2.53 7.88
N VAL A 11 11.25 2.38 6.66
CA VAL A 11 10.19 3.21 6.06
C VAL A 11 8.93 2.36 5.96
N LEU A 12 7.84 2.84 6.54
CA LEU A 12 6.54 2.19 6.42
C LEU A 12 5.70 2.86 5.35
N LEU A 13 5.13 2.05 4.47
CA LEU A 13 4.08 2.44 3.56
C LEU A 13 2.85 1.59 3.86
N ASP A 14 1.79 2.23 4.34
CA ASP A 14 0.53 1.60 4.68
C ASP A 14 -0.40 1.60 3.48
N MET A 15 -0.89 0.44 3.08
CA MET A 15 -1.76 0.32 1.91
C MET A 15 -2.68 -0.89 1.95
N SER A 16 -3.84 -0.73 1.33
CA SER A 16 -4.81 -1.82 1.10
C SER A 16 -4.46 -2.64 -0.15
N CYS A 17 -4.08 -1.97 -1.22
CA CYS A 17 -3.67 -2.57 -2.49
C CYS A 17 -4.60 -3.71 -2.94
N SER A 18 -5.91 -3.47 -2.90
CA SER A 18 -6.89 -4.50 -3.29
C SER A 18 -6.81 -4.84 -4.78
N ILE A 19 -6.53 -3.87 -5.62
CA ILE A 19 -6.11 -4.05 -7.02
C ILE A 19 -4.85 -3.24 -7.25
N MET A 20 -3.75 -3.92 -7.54
CA MET A 20 -2.46 -3.30 -7.85
C MET A 20 -2.54 -2.49 -9.14
N HIS A 21 -2.04 -1.26 -9.10
CA HIS A 21 -1.95 -0.41 -10.29
C HIS A 21 -0.68 0.48 -10.24
N HIS A 22 -0.43 1.22 -11.32
CA HIS A 22 0.78 2.05 -11.43
C HIS A 22 0.89 3.14 -10.36
N GLY A 23 -0.22 3.61 -9.81
CA GLY A 23 -0.22 4.54 -8.68
C GLY A 23 0.45 3.95 -7.44
N HIS A 24 0.17 2.69 -7.12
CA HIS A 24 0.86 1.96 -6.04
C HIS A 24 2.36 1.80 -6.33
N VAL A 25 2.71 1.43 -7.56
CA VAL A 25 4.12 1.28 -7.96
C VAL A 25 4.90 2.58 -7.82
N ARG A 26 4.32 3.69 -8.23
CA ARG A 26 4.94 5.02 -8.10
C ARG A 26 5.17 5.40 -6.64
N LEU A 27 4.20 5.17 -5.79
CA LEU A 27 4.31 5.44 -4.35
C LEU A 27 5.38 4.55 -3.69
N ILE A 28 5.43 3.28 -4.05
CA ILE A 28 6.46 2.32 -3.59
C ILE A 28 7.86 2.82 -3.99
N LYS A 29 8.05 3.23 -5.23
CA LYS A 29 9.34 3.76 -5.70
C LYS A 29 9.76 5.02 -4.94
N ARG A 30 8.83 5.93 -4.68
CA ARG A 30 9.10 7.15 -3.90
C ARG A 30 9.48 6.83 -2.47
N ALA A 31 8.70 5.97 -1.81
CA ALA A 31 8.93 5.57 -0.43
C ALA A 31 10.27 4.86 -0.24
N SER A 32 10.68 4.01 -1.19
CA SER A 32 11.93 3.25 -1.13
C SER A 32 13.20 4.11 -1.15
N LYS A 33 13.09 5.37 -1.55
CA LYS A 33 14.23 6.30 -1.55
C LYS A 33 14.65 6.75 -0.15
N TYR A 34 13.80 6.57 0.85
CA TYR A 34 14.06 7.02 2.22
C TYR A 34 14.69 5.94 3.11
N GLY A 35 14.75 4.70 2.66
CA GLY A 35 15.33 3.61 3.44
C GLY A 35 14.78 2.24 3.04
N ARG A 36 14.82 1.31 3.98
CA ARG A 36 14.25 -0.04 3.83
C ARG A 36 12.72 0.04 3.84
N LEU A 37 12.10 -0.28 2.72
CA LEU A 37 10.65 -0.19 2.58
C LEU A 37 9.94 -1.41 3.16
N ILE A 38 9.12 -1.18 4.17
CA ILE A 38 8.22 -2.14 4.77
C ILE A 38 6.79 -1.74 4.40
N ILE A 39 6.05 -2.64 3.77
CA ILE A 39 4.65 -2.40 3.47
C ILE A 39 3.78 -3.03 4.55
N SER A 40 2.94 -2.20 5.17
CA SER A 40 1.85 -2.63 6.04
C SER A 40 0.62 -2.88 5.17
N LEU A 41 0.33 -4.14 4.89
CA LEU A 41 -0.76 -4.53 4.01
C LEU A 41 -2.01 -4.85 4.81
N THR A 42 -3.09 -4.13 4.55
CA THR A 42 -4.36 -4.28 5.28
C THR A 42 -4.93 -5.68 5.14
N LEU A 43 -5.28 -6.28 6.26
CA LEU A 43 -5.91 -7.61 6.32
C LEU A 43 -7.29 -7.61 5.66
N ASP A 44 -7.68 -8.75 5.08
CA ASP A 44 -8.99 -8.92 4.42
C ASP A 44 -10.16 -8.57 5.35
N LYS A 45 -10.11 -9.03 6.61
CA LYS A 45 -11.14 -8.74 7.60
C LYS A 45 -11.32 -7.25 7.87
N ASP A 46 -10.26 -6.48 7.84
CA ASP A 46 -10.31 -5.03 8.05
C ASP A 46 -10.87 -4.31 6.82
N LEU A 47 -10.57 -4.77 5.62
CA LEU A 47 -11.18 -4.24 4.39
C LEU A 47 -12.68 -4.48 4.37
N ILE A 48 -13.13 -5.65 4.77
CA ILE A 48 -14.56 -5.98 4.87
C ILE A 48 -15.23 -5.11 5.91
N LYS A 49 -14.63 -4.97 7.10
CA LYS A 49 -15.20 -4.21 8.21
C LYS A 49 -15.30 -2.71 7.91
N TYR A 50 -14.22 -2.09 7.43
CA TYR A 50 -14.13 -0.63 7.32
C TYR A 50 -14.48 -0.09 5.95
N LYS A 51 -14.14 -0.79 4.87
CA LYS A 51 -14.43 -0.38 3.49
C LYS A 51 -15.66 -1.06 2.90
N LYS A 52 -16.22 -2.07 3.58
CA LYS A 52 -17.33 -2.90 3.07
C LYS A 52 -17.02 -3.55 1.72
N ILE A 53 -15.76 -3.88 1.49
CA ILE A 53 -15.26 -4.48 0.26
C ILE A 53 -14.55 -5.78 0.58
N LYS A 54 -14.99 -6.88 -0.02
CA LYS A 54 -14.20 -8.11 -0.10
C LYS A 54 -13.14 -7.90 -1.17
N PRO A 55 -11.84 -7.97 -0.85
CA PRO A 55 -10.81 -7.76 -1.84
C PRO A 55 -10.87 -8.86 -2.92
N GLU A 56 -10.59 -8.51 -4.16
CA GLU A 56 -10.57 -9.43 -5.31
C GLU A 56 -9.49 -10.49 -5.15
N LEU A 57 -8.36 -10.12 -4.55
CA LEU A 57 -7.29 -11.03 -4.18
C LEU A 57 -7.15 -11.09 -2.67
N ALA A 58 -7.11 -12.31 -2.13
CA ALA A 58 -6.87 -12.55 -0.71
C ALA A 58 -5.51 -11.99 -0.28
N PHE A 59 -5.37 -11.68 1.01
CA PHE A 59 -4.14 -11.13 1.59
C PHE A 59 -2.86 -11.85 1.12
N LYS A 60 -2.85 -13.18 1.12
CA LYS A 60 -1.66 -13.96 0.73
C LYS A 60 -1.19 -13.67 -0.70
N TYR A 61 -2.12 -13.45 -1.64
CA TYR A 61 -1.78 -13.16 -3.03
C TYR A 61 -1.36 -11.69 -3.22
N ARG A 62 -2.02 -10.78 -2.53
CA ARG A 62 -1.61 -9.37 -2.51
C ARG A 62 -0.20 -9.21 -1.94
N LYS A 63 0.09 -9.94 -0.88
CA LYS A 63 1.43 -10.00 -0.27
C LYS A 63 2.47 -10.54 -1.24
N GLU A 64 2.17 -11.65 -1.92
CA GLU A 64 3.05 -12.28 -2.91
C GLU A 64 3.43 -11.31 -4.04
N ILE A 65 2.43 -10.61 -4.60
CA ILE A 65 2.66 -9.60 -5.63
C ILE A 65 3.59 -8.48 -5.12
N LEU A 66 3.29 -7.94 -3.95
CA LEU A 66 4.08 -6.84 -3.37
C LEU A 66 5.51 -7.26 -3.04
N GLN A 67 5.71 -8.47 -2.53
CA GLN A 67 7.05 -9.00 -2.24
C GLN A 67 7.90 -9.22 -3.50
N SER A 68 7.28 -9.36 -4.66
CA SER A 68 7.96 -9.51 -5.95
C SER A 68 8.49 -8.20 -6.51
N ILE A 69 8.12 -7.06 -5.91
CA ILE A 69 8.58 -5.75 -6.36
C ILE A 69 9.98 -5.49 -5.79
N LYS A 70 10.92 -5.17 -6.68
CA LYS A 70 12.33 -4.98 -6.35
C LYS A 70 12.58 -4.02 -5.17
N ASN A 71 11.80 -2.96 -5.06
CA ASN A 71 11.99 -1.92 -4.05
C ASN A 71 11.39 -2.25 -2.68
N VAL A 72 10.66 -3.35 -2.55
CA VAL A 72 10.02 -3.78 -1.31
C VAL A 72 10.97 -4.67 -0.51
N HIS A 73 11.29 -4.26 0.72
CA HIS A 73 12.11 -5.04 1.62
C HIS A 73 11.31 -6.18 2.27
N LYS A 74 10.13 -5.85 2.81
CA LYS A 74 9.22 -6.86 3.36
C LYS A 74 7.78 -6.35 3.42
N VAL A 75 6.83 -7.28 3.46
CA VAL A 75 5.40 -7.01 3.64
C VAL A 75 4.94 -7.63 4.96
N ILE A 76 4.30 -6.83 5.80
CA ILE A 76 3.76 -7.27 7.09
C ILE A 76 2.25 -7.12 7.13
N PRO A 77 1.54 -7.93 7.93
CA PRO A 77 0.11 -7.73 8.17
C PRO A 77 -0.13 -6.36 8.79
N GLY A 78 -1.03 -5.58 8.20
CA GLY A 78 -1.41 -4.26 8.67
C GLY A 78 -2.87 -4.20 9.08
N ARG A 79 -3.19 -3.21 9.90
CA ARG A 79 -4.55 -2.88 10.29
C ARG A 79 -5.03 -1.68 9.48
N TYR A 80 -6.35 -1.59 9.29
CA TYR A 80 -6.93 -0.43 8.61
C TYR A 80 -6.61 0.88 9.35
N ILE A 81 -6.64 0.83 10.67
CA ILE A 81 -6.25 1.96 11.53
C ILE A 81 -4.83 1.74 12.03
N LEU A 82 -3.92 2.60 11.56
CA LEU A 82 -2.53 2.61 11.98
C LEU A 82 -2.34 3.46 13.23
N ASP A 83 -1.64 2.91 14.23
CA ASP A 83 -1.35 3.60 15.49
C ASP A 83 0.15 3.64 15.83
N GLN A 84 0.51 4.46 16.82
CA GLN A 84 1.89 4.61 17.26
C GLN A 84 2.49 3.32 17.82
N LYS A 85 1.68 2.51 18.49
CA LYS A 85 2.10 1.23 19.05
C LYS A 85 2.57 0.26 17.97
N PHE A 86 1.86 0.22 16.84
CA PHE A 86 2.25 -0.58 15.69
C PHE A 86 3.60 -0.12 15.09
N LEU A 87 3.79 1.18 14.98
CA LEU A 87 5.04 1.77 14.47
C LEU A 87 6.23 1.43 15.39
N ASN A 88 6.05 1.55 16.69
CA ASN A 88 7.08 1.24 17.68
C ASN A 88 7.45 -0.25 17.67
N LYS A 89 6.45 -1.12 17.64
CA LYS A 89 6.64 -2.58 17.60
C LYS A 89 7.45 -3.01 16.38
N ASN A 90 7.22 -2.39 15.24
CA ASN A 90 7.90 -2.73 13.98
C ASN A 90 9.16 -1.88 13.74
N LYS A 91 9.58 -1.09 14.71
CA LYS A 91 10.79 -0.23 14.66
C LYS A 91 10.79 0.68 13.43
N ILE A 92 9.67 1.33 13.16
CA ILE A 92 9.50 2.24 12.03
C ILE A 92 10.10 3.61 12.38
N ASP A 93 10.88 4.14 11.46
CA ASP A 93 11.48 5.48 11.58
C ASP A 93 10.67 6.53 10.82
N ILE A 94 10.23 6.20 9.63
CA ILE A 94 9.53 7.13 8.72
C ILE A 94 8.24 6.48 8.23
N VAL A 95 7.15 7.25 8.22
CA VAL A 95 5.88 6.84 7.61
C VAL A 95 5.71 7.59 6.29
N VAL A 96 5.47 6.87 5.20
CA VAL A 96 5.09 7.42 3.90
C VAL A 96 3.63 7.11 3.64
N GLN A 97 2.89 8.09 3.18
CA GLN A 97 1.46 7.95 2.91
C GLN A 97 1.04 8.76 1.69
N GLY A 98 -0.11 8.39 1.12
CA GLY A 98 -0.79 9.20 0.11
C GLY A 98 -1.55 10.38 0.75
N SER A 99 -1.97 11.32 -0.08
CA SER A 99 -2.71 12.51 0.37
C SER A 99 -4.13 12.24 0.88
N ASP A 100 -4.61 10.99 0.78
CA ASP A 100 -5.91 10.56 1.33
C ASP A 100 -5.92 10.51 2.85
N TYR A 101 -4.76 10.29 3.45
CA TYR A 101 -4.61 10.17 4.89
C TYR A 101 -4.39 11.56 5.48
N LYS A 102 -5.49 12.23 5.76
CA LYS A 102 -5.50 13.49 6.50
C LYS A 102 -5.57 13.20 8.00
N ASN A 103 -5.01 14.07 8.81
CA ASN A 103 -5.12 14.04 10.30
C ASN A 103 -4.43 12.86 11.01
N ARG A 104 -3.53 12.12 10.36
CA ARG A 104 -2.68 11.17 11.06
C ARG A 104 -1.58 11.91 11.82
N GLN A 105 -1.50 11.66 13.11
CA GLN A 105 -0.46 12.21 13.97
C GLN A 105 0.36 11.09 14.58
N PHE A 106 1.64 11.06 14.22
CA PHE A 106 2.62 10.13 14.78
C PHE A 106 3.81 10.91 15.31
N LYS A 107 4.54 10.32 16.26
CA LYS A 107 5.85 10.86 16.71
C LYS A 107 6.90 10.75 15.61
N ASN A 108 6.73 9.84 14.68
CA ASN A 108 7.60 9.60 13.54
C ASN A 108 7.48 10.70 12.49
N LYS A 109 8.53 10.89 11.71
CA LYS A 109 8.46 11.68 10.49
C LYS A 109 7.43 11.08 9.53
N VAL A 110 6.51 11.91 9.04
CA VAL A 110 5.50 11.54 8.06
C VAL A 110 5.77 12.30 6.77
N ILE A 111 5.84 11.56 5.66
CA ILE A 111 6.02 12.12 4.32
C ILE A 111 4.78 11.79 3.51
N THR A 112 4.11 12.81 3.02
CA THR A 112 2.88 12.67 2.23
C THR A 112 3.16 12.98 0.77
N PHE A 113 2.74 12.08 -0.12
CA PHE A 113 2.80 12.28 -1.56
C PHE A 113 1.41 12.44 -2.15
N PRO A 114 1.25 13.27 -3.20
CA PRO A 114 -0.01 13.37 -3.91
C PRO A 114 -0.37 12.04 -4.59
N ARG A 115 -1.66 11.77 -4.70
CA ARG A 115 -2.16 10.61 -5.45
C ARG A 115 -1.79 10.73 -6.92
N THR A 116 -1.58 9.59 -7.56
CA THR A 116 -1.53 9.53 -9.02
C THR A 116 -2.91 9.83 -9.57
N LEU A 117 -3.00 10.84 -10.44
CA LEU A 117 -4.26 11.25 -11.05
C LEU A 117 -4.84 10.16 -11.94
N SER A 118 -6.16 10.16 -12.03
CA SER A 118 -6.95 9.31 -12.95
C SER A 118 -6.88 7.81 -12.71
N ILE A 119 -6.32 7.34 -11.60
CA ILE A 119 -6.27 5.93 -11.26
C ILE A 119 -6.65 5.66 -9.81
N SER A 120 -7.41 4.60 -9.60
CA SER A 120 -7.72 4.02 -8.30
C SER A 120 -8.25 2.59 -8.48
N SER A 121 -8.21 1.78 -7.43
CA SER A 121 -8.84 0.44 -7.47
C SER A 121 -10.32 0.51 -7.81
N SER A 122 -11.03 1.51 -7.29
CA SER A 122 -12.46 1.72 -7.61
C SER A 122 -12.69 2.03 -9.09
N LYS A 123 -11.85 2.85 -9.71
CA LYS A 123 -11.93 3.13 -11.15
C LYS A 123 -11.67 1.89 -12.00
N ILE A 124 -10.69 1.08 -11.62
CA ILE A 124 -10.37 -0.18 -12.31
C ILE A 124 -11.55 -1.15 -12.22
N ARG A 125 -12.18 -1.28 -11.06
CA ARG A 125 -13.39 -2.13 -10.89
C ARG A 125 -14.52 -1.68 -11.80
N LYS A 126 -14.81 -0.39 -11.85
CA LYS A 126 -15.85 0.17 -12.71
C LYS A 126 -15.55 -0.09 -14.19
N LEU A 127 -14.31 0.11 -14.62
CA LEU A 127 -13.89 -0.13 -16.00
C LEU A 127 -14.00 -1.61 -16.37
N ALA A 128 -13.54 -2.50 -15.49
CA ALA A 128 -13.64 -3.95 -15.72
C ALA A 128 -15.11 -4.41 -15.83
N ALA A 129 -15.99 -3.93 -14.98
CA ALA A 129 -17.42 -4.22 -15.03
C ALA A 129 -18.04 -3.73 -16.34
N LYS A 130 -17.74 -2.51 -16.77
CA LYS A 130 -18.20 -1.93 -18.03
C LYS A 130 -17.73 -2.75 -19.25
N ASN A 131 -16.47 -3.15 -19.27
CA ASN A 131 -15.92 -3.96 -20.37
C ASN A 131 -16.54 -5.37 -20.41
N THR A 132 -16.84 -5.96 -19.27
CA THR A 132 -17.52 -7.25 -19.17
C THR A 132 -18.95 -7.18 -19.72
N LEU A 133 -19.69 -6.13 -19.40
CA LEU A 133 -21.04 -5.89 -19.95
C LEU A 133 -21.01 -5.71 -21.47
N LYS A 134 -20.08 -4.92 -21.99
CA LYS A 134 -19.91 -4.76 -23.46
C LYS A 134 -19.65 -6.08 -24.17
N LYS A 135 -18.83 -6.96 -23.61
CA LYS A 135 -18.58 -8.30 -24.17
C LYS A 135 -19.86 -9.16 -24.23
N LYS A 136 -20.71 -9.06 -23.23
CA LYS A 136 -22.00 -9.77 -23.23
C LYS A 136 -22.93 -9.28 -24.35
N ILE A 137 -22.92 -7.98 -24.61
CA ILE A 137 -23.73 -7.38 -25.71
C ILE A 137 -23.19 -7.78 -27.07
N LEU A 138 -21.88 -7.87 -27.25
CA LEU A 138 -21.25 -8.24 -28.51
C LEU A 138 -21.32 -9.74 -28.84
N LYS A 139 -21.76 -10.59 -27.91
CA LYS A 139 -21.95 -12.04 -28.12
C LYS A 139 -23.41 -12.42 -28.49
N ILE A 140 -24.28 -11.45 -28.62
CA ILE A 140 -25.67 -11.58 -29.11
C ILE A 140 -25.67 -11.20 -30.59
#